data_d6f9eb4cd909a9aca111a12a126a9512
#
_entry.id   d6f9eb4cd909a9aca111a12a126a9512
#
_cell.length_a   1.000
_cell.length_b   1.000
_cell.length_c   1.000
_cell.angle_alpha   90.00
_cell.angle_beta   90.00
_cell.angle_gamma   90.00
#
_symmetry.space_group_name_H-M   'P 1'
#
loop_
_entity.id
_entity.type
_entity.pdbx_description
1 polymer ?
#
loop_
_entity_poly.entity_id
_entity_poly.type
_entity_poly.pdbx_seq_one_letter_code
_entity_poly.pdbx_strand_id
1 'polypeptide(L)'
;MYNSLCEIVHDQTFLKVTGLGADFFLKMESLNPAGSIKLKTAVGLINDLQARGLLGPDTILIESSSGNLGVALAMICAERGIPFTCVVDPNSSSHNIRMMRSYGAEVIQVEIPDANGGFLGTRIELIRQKVASDPRYVWLNQYENAANPRAHARTTARSISQHFGHVDYVFVGAGTTGTLMGCIQHFQRHHPTTRIIAVDSVGSVTFDTPASRRFIPGLGTSQRPPIFNADGIHALEMVPESHTVAMCRILARSKGLLVGGSTATVIAAVHAWRERIEPGSVVVALSPDWGERYLDTLYDDQWVEQRFGREVLSMTLADLSSSEAATSPGSVKTPSRASSLPQNRCVNVVRAHATPCGSELAREXXXXKSAVQSQRLRVQARLRRSRVQPSGWPPSG
;
A
#
# COMPACT_ATOMS: atom_id res chain seq x y z
N MET A 1 16.22 22.71 -11.52
CA MET A 1 15.39 22.36 -12.68
C MET A 1 15.04 20.87 -12.59
N TYR A 2 13.79 20.50 -12.84
CA TYR A 2 13.34 19.11 -12.80
C TYR A 2 13.11 18.60 -14.22
N ASN A 3 13.48 17.36 -14.49
CA ASN A 3 13.30 16.73 -15.80
C ASN A 3 12.09 15.78 -15.85
N SER A 4 11.51 15.48 -14.70
CA SER A 4 10.36 14.58 -14.56
C SER A 4 9.46 15.06 -13.43
N LEU A 5 8.14 14.85 -13.58
CA LEU A 5 7.17 15.09 -12.53
C LEU A 5 7.51 14.27 -11.25
N CYS A 6 8.13 13.10 -11.43
CA CYS A 6 8.50 12.23 -10.31
C CYS A 6 9.59 12.82 -9.41
N GLU A 7 10.33 13.82 -9.90
CA GLU A 7 11.40 14.51 -9.15
C GLU A 7 10.84 15.62 -8.25
N ILE A 8 9.62 16.08 -8.52
CA ILE A 8 8.99 17.19 -7.78
C ILE A 8 8.36 16.61 -6.50
N VAL A 9 9.21 16.35 -5.51
CA VAL A 9 8.76 15.81 -4.21
C VAL A 9 9.37 16.63 -3.09
N HIS A 10 8.52 17.30 -2.32
CA HIS A 10 8.96 18.06 -1.14
C HIS A 10 9.00 17.14 0.08
N ASP A 11 9.99 16.25 0.12
CA ASP A 11 10.06 15.15 1.07
C ASP A 11 10.46 15.58 2.50
N GLN A 12 11.04 16.77 2.66
CA GLN A 12 11.50 17.29 3.97
C GLN A 12 10.48 18.27 4.58
N THR A 13 9.18 18.09 4.29
CA THR A 13 8.16 18.99 4.84
C THR A 13 7.47 18.34 6.04
N PHE A 14 7.61 19.00 7.19
CA PHE A 14 7.01 18.61 8.45
C PHE A 14 6.29 19.82 9.05
N LEU A 15 5.05 19.60 9.49
CA LEU A 15 4.26 20.63 10.16
C LEU A 15 4.14 20.29 11.64
N LYS A 16 4.58 21.16 12.53
CA LYS A 16 4.36 20.97 13.97
C LYS A 16 2.89 21.22 14.27
N VAL A 17 2.25 20.24 14.90
CA VAL A 17 0.83 20.32 15.31
C VAL A 17 0.78 20.24 16.82
N THR A 18 0.05 21.17 17.44
CA THR A 18 -0.14 21.28 18.88
C THR A 18 -1.63 21.41 19.22
N GLY A 19 -1.97 21.20 20.48
CA GLY A 19 -3.34 21.43 20.96
C GLY A 19 -4.33 20.34 20.59
N LEU A 20 -3.83 19.12 20.34
CA LEU A 20 -4.66 17.93 20.11
C LEU A 20 -4.38 16.84 21.14
N GLY A 21 -3.94 17.25 22.33
CA GLY A 21 -3.62 16.33 23.44
C GLY A 21 -2.15 15.93 23.51
N ALA A 22 -1.45 15.96 22.38
CA ALA A 22 0.00 15.76 22.31
C ALA A 22 0.57 16.67 21.24
N ASP A 23 1.83 17.04 21.35
CA ASP A 23 2.57 17.73 20.29
C ASP A 23 3.21 16.69 19.37
N PHE A 24 3.11 16.91 18.07
CA PHE A 24 3.70 15.99 17.10
C PHE A 24 4.05 16.72 15.80
N PHE A 25 4.84 16.08 14.97
CA PHE A 25 5.20 16.56 13.64
C PHE A 25 4.45 15.75 12.60
N LEU A 26 3.68 16.44 11.75
CA LEU A 26 2.93 15.83 10.67
C LEU A 26 3.79 15.83 9.41
N LYS A 27 4.22 14.67 8.95
CA LYS A 27 5.00 14.55 7.71
C LYS A 27 4.07 14.65 6.51
N MET A 28 4.23 15.73 5.73
CA MET A 28 3.36 16.07 4.60
C MET A 28 3.80 15.29 3.34
N GLU A 29 3.15 14.18 3.05
CA GLU A 29 3.47 13.30 1.92
C GLU A 29 2.70 13.65 0.64
N SER A 30 1.81 14.63 0.70
CA SER A 30 0.97 15.09 -0.41
C SER A 30 1.62 16.15 -1.29
N LEU A 31 2.77 16.70 -0.89
CA LEU A 31 3.42 17.82 -1.60
C LEU A 31 4.24 17.29 -2.79
N ASN A 32 3.51 16.80 -3.77
CA ASN A 32 4.04 16.27 -5.03
C ASN A 32 2.92 16.31 -6.10
N PRO A 33 3.26 16.16 -7.40
CA PRO A 33 2.26 16.32 -8.47
C PRO A 33 1.09 15.31 -8.44
N ALA A 34 1.27 14.14 -7.83
CA ALA A 34 0.17 13.17 -7.67
C ALA A 34 -0.71 13.49 -6.46
N GLY A 35 -0.31 14.45 -5.61
CA GLY A 35 -1.07 14.88 -4.44
C GLY A 35 -1.16 13.85 -3.32
N SER A 36 -0.27 12.86 -3.30
CA SER A 36 -0.31 11.83 -2.26
C SER A 36 0.98 11.03 -2.14
N ILE A 37 1.13 10.33 -1.02
CA ILE A 37 2.23 9.41 -0.72
C ILE A 37 2.38 8.32 -1.80
N LYS A 38 1.32 8.04 -2.57
CA LYS A 38 1.32 6.96 -3.56
C LYS A 38 2.22 7.25 -4.77
N LEU A 39 2.68 8.50 -4.96
CA LEU A 39 3.71 8.79 -5.96
C LEU A 39 4.97 7.94 -5.69
N LYS A 40 5.39 7.87 -4.43
CA LYS A 40 6.57 7.07 -4.03
C LYS A 40 6.38 5.58 -4.32
N THR A 41 5.19 5.04 -4.00
CA THR A 41 4.85 3.65 -4.32
C THR A 41 4.90 3.43 -5.83
N ALA A 42 4.25 4.28 -6.61
CA ALA A 42 4.16 4.16 -8.08
C ALA A 42 5.55 4.20 -8.72
N VAL A 43 6.39 5.17 -8.33
CA VAL A 43 7.77 5.29 -8.80
C VAL A 43 8.56 4.01 -8.45
N GLY A 44 8.43 3.54 -7.21
CA GLY A 44 9.13 2.32 -6.76
C GLY A 44 8.76 1.10 -7.57
N LEU A 45 7.46 0.91 -7.83
CA LEU A 45 6.96 -0.25 -8.60
C LEU A 45 7.42 -0.20 -10.05
N ILE A 46 7.30 0.96 -10.71
CA ILE A 46 7.70 1.10 -12.13
C ILE A 46 9.21 0.94 -12.28
N ASN A 47 10.00 1.57 -11.40
CA ASN A 47 11.47 1.47 -11.46
C ASN A 47 11.94 0.03 -11.20
N ASP A 48 11.25 -0.75 -10.36
CA ASP A 48 11.55 -2.17 -10.15
C ASP A 48 11.33 -2.97 -11.43
N LEU A 49 10.20 -2.74 -12.13
CA LEU A 49 9.93 -3.40 -13.40
C LEU A 49 10.98 -3.03 -14.45
N GLN A 50 11.37 -1.75 -14.51
CA GLN A 50 12.41 -1.28 -15.42
C GLN A 50 13.75 -1.94 -15.13
N ALA A 51 14.15 -2.00 -13.86
CA ALA A 51 15.41 -2.63 -13.44
C ALA A 51 15.44 -4.13 -13.75
N ARG A 52 14.27 -4.78 -13.75
CA ARG A 52 14.13 -6.20 -14.10
C ARG A 52 13.99 -6.46 -15.60
N GLY A 53 13.99 -5.41 -16.42
CA GLY A 53 13.83 -5.52 -17.86
C GLY A 53 12.43 -5.96 -18.32
N LEU A 54 11.42 -5.67 -17.52
CA LEU A 54 10.03 -6.07 -17.79
C LEU A 54 9.22 -4.98 -18.50
N LEU A 55 9.83 -3.83 -18.79
CA LEU A 55 9.19 -2.76 -19.55
C LEU A 55 9.72 -2.76 -20.98
N GLY A 56 8.95 -3.33 -21.90
CA GLY A 56 9.23 -3.30 -23.33
C GLY A 56 8.35 -2.27 -24.06
N PRO A 57 8.55 -2.09 -25.37
CA PRO A 57 7.79 -1.09 -26.13
C PRO A 57 6.29 -1.36 -26.18
N ASP A 58 5.87 -2.61 -26.08
CA ASP A 58 4.46 -3.00 -26.16
C ASP A 58 3.84 -3.24 -24.77
N THR A 59 4.58 -2.95 -23.67
CA THR A 59 4.08 -3.20 -22.31
C THR A 59 2.85 -2.34 -21.98
N ILE A 60 1.83 -2.97 -21.42
CA ILE A 60 0.66 -2.32 -20.84
C ILE A 60 0.71 -2.59 -19.33
N LEU A 61 0.86 -1.55 -18.53
CA LEU A 61 0.84 -1.71 -17.08
C LEU A 61 -0.61 -1.85 -16.60
N ILE A 62 -0.82 -2.73 -15.61
CA ILE A 62 -2.15 -2.92 -15.05
C ILE A 62 -2.08 -2.96 -13.51
N GLU A 63 -3.08 -2.36 -12.85
CA GLU A 63 -3.16 -2.36 -11.38
C GLU A 63 -4.60 -2.30 -10.88
N SER A 64 -4.83 -2.89 -9.69
CA SER A 64 -6.07 -2.78 -8.92
C SER A 64 -5.96 -1.57 -7.98
N SER A 65 -6.63 -0.47 -8.31
CA SER A 65 -6.59 0.69 -7.41
C SER A 65 -7.78 1.62 -7.61
N SER A 66 -8.64 1.72 -6.59
CA SER A 66 -9.77 2.66 -6.57
C SER A 66 -9.36 4.08 -6.12
N GLY A 67 -8.08 4.28 -5.76
CA GLY A 67 -7.65 5.52 -5.10
C GLY A 67 -6.36 6.12 -5.65
N ASN A 68 -5.59 6.68 -4.74
CA ASN A 68 -4.41 7.51 -5.05
C ASN A 68 -3.32 6.80 -5.87
N LEU A 69 -3.16 5.47 -5.73
CA LEU A 69 -2.14 4.77 -6.52
C LEU A 69 -2.51 4.73 -8.00
N GLY A 70 -3.80 4.51 -8.32
CA GLY A 70 -4.26 4.55 -9.72
C GLY A 70 -3.97 5.90 -10.36
N VAL A 71 -4.23 6.99 -9.64
CA VAL A 71 -3.95 8.36 -10.10
C VAL A 71 -2.44 8.56 -10.31
N ALA A 72 -1.60 8.15 -9.35
CA ALA A 72 -0.15 8.31 -9.45
C ALA A 72 0.43 7.49 -10.61
N LEU A 73 -0.04 6.25 -10.79
CA LEU A 73 0.39 5.41 -11.92
C LEU A 73 -0.05 6.01 -13.27
N ALA A 74 -1.30 6.46 -13.35
CA ALA A 74 -1.81 7.08 -14.59
C ALA A 74 -0.96 8.30 -14.98
N MET A 75 -0.61 9.15 -14.00
CA MET A 75 0.25 10.33 -14.22
C MET A 75 1.63 9.94 -14.74
N ILE A 76 2.31 8.99 -14.09
CA ILE A 76 3.65 8.56 -14.49
C ILE A 76 3.61 7.89 -15.87
N CYS A 77 2.61 7.06 -16.09
CA CYS A 77 2.47 6.34 -17.37
C CYS A 77 2.23 7.32 -18.52
N ALA A 78 1.41 8.36 -18.30
CA ALA A 78 1.23 9.43 -19.28
C ALA A 78 2.54 10.13 -19.60
N GLU A 79 3.31 10.51 -18.57
CA GLU A 79 4.62 11.17 -18.74
C GLU A 79 5.61 10.31 -19.54
N ARG A 80 5.58 8.98 -19.30
CA ARG A 80 6.54 8.04 -19.91
C ARG A 80 6.05 7.39 -21.20
N GLY A 81 4.83 7.70 -21.65
CA GLY A 81 4.23 7.08 -22.83
C GLY A 81 3.92 5.59 -22.68
N ILE A 82 3.67 5.13 -21.47
CA ILE A 82 3.37 3.72 -21.18
C ILE A 82 1.85 3.54 -21.05
N PRO A 83 1.22 2.67 -21.85
CA PRO A 83 -0.20 2.37 -21.67
C PRO A 83 -0.50 1.83 -20.27
N PHE A 84 -1.59 2.33 -19.64
CA PHE A 84 -1.95 1.93 -18.29
C PHE A 84 -3.45 1.61 -18.21
N THR A 85 -3.76 0.46 -17.60
CA THR A 85 -5.12 0.02 -17.29
C THR A 85 -5.30 -0.03 -15.77
N CYS A 86 -6.31 0.66 -15.27
CA CYS A 86 -6.65 0.63 -13.84
C CYS A 86 -7.97 -0.09 -13.63
N VAL A 87 -7.98 -1.14 -12.78
CA VAL A 87 -9.21 -1.87 -12.44
C VAL A 87 -9.77 -1.30 -11.15
N VAL A 88 -11.00 -0.79 -11.22
CA VAL A 88 -11.72 -0.11 -10.14
C VAL A 88 -13.02 -0.85 -9.80
N ASP A 89 -13.77 -0.33 -8.82
CA ASP A 89 -15.05 -0.88 -8.39
C ASP A 89 -16.08 0.23 -8.16
N PRO A 90 -17.36 -0.10 -7.89
CA PRO A 90 -18.41 0.92 -7.73
C PRO A 90 -18.20 1.89 -6.55
N ASN A 91 -17.37 1.52 -5.57
CA ASN A 91 -17.06 2.39 -4.43
C ASN A 91 -15.92 3.39 -4.73
N SER A 92 -15.33 3.30 -5.93
CA SER A 92 -14.22 4.17 -6.33
C SER A 92 -14.70 5.61 -6.54
N SER A 93 -13.92 6.56 -6.01
CA SER A 93 -14.23 7.98 -6.16
C SER A 93 -14.34 8.37 -7.64
N SER A 94 -15.44 8.99 -8.03
CA SER A 94 -15.64 9.53 -9.38
C SER A 94 -14.55 10.54 -9.73
N HIS A 95 -14.09 11.30 -8.74
CA HIS A 95 -12.98 12.25 -8.90
C HIS A 95 -11.69 11.54 -9.35
N ASN A 96 -11.30 10.45 -8.66
CA ASN A 96 -10.10 9.68 -9.02
C ASN A 96 -10.24 9.03 -10.40
N ILE A 97 -11.44 8.50 -10.74
CA ILE A 97 -11.70 7.92 -12.05
C ILE A 97 -11.52 8.98 -13.15
N ARG A 98 -12.07 10.17 -12.95
CA ARG A 98 -11.91 11.28 -13.91
C ARG A 98 -10.44 11.66 -14.07
N MET A 99 -9.69 11.77 -12.96
CA MET A 99 -8.24 12.06 -13.02
C MET A 99 -7.48 11.01 -13.83
N MET A 100 -7.71 9.72 -13.56
CA MET A 100 -7.04 8.64 -14.28
C MET A 100 -7.33 8.70 -15.79
N ARG A 101 -8.60 8.91 -16.15
CA ARG A 101 -9.01 9.06 -17.57
C ARG A 101 -8.39 10.29 -18.22
N SER A 102 -8.27 11.41 -17.49
CA SER A 102 -7.62 12.63 -17.99
C SER A 102 -6.13 12.43 -18.32
N TYR A 103 -5.47 11.51 -17.59
CA TYR A 103 -4.10 11.11 -17.91
C TYR A 103 -4.03 10.04 -19.02
N GLY A 104 -5.17 9.65 -19.61
CA GLY A 104 -5.21 8.68 -20.69
C GLY A 104 -5.25 7.21 -20.25
N ALA A 105 -5.45 6.93 -18.96
CA ALA A 105 -5.54 5.56 -18.50
C ALA A 105 -6.87 4.91 -18.93
N GLU A 106 -6.82 3.66 -19.34
CA GLU A 106 -8.00 2.82 -19.45
C GLU A 106 -8.50 2.49 -18.04
N VAL A 107 -9.78 2.74 -17.77
CA VAL A 107 -10.37 2.42 -16.46
C VAL A 107 -11.49 1.40 -16.65
N ILE A 108 -11.28 0.20 -16.11
CA ILE A 108 -12.24 -0.91 -16.16
C ILE A 108 -12.88 -1.05 -14.78
N GLN A 109 -14.21 -0.96 -14.72
CA GLN A 109 -14.94 -1.10 -13.47
C GLN A 109 -15.54 -2.49 -13.39
N VAL A 110 -15.25 -3.22 -12.30
CA VAL A 110 -15.94 -4.47 -11.98
C VAL A 110 -17.27 -4.14 -11.34
N GLU A 111 -18.30 -4.98 -11.57
CA GLU A 111 -19.66 -4.73 -11.07
C GLU A 111 -20.09 -5.76 -10.02
N ILE A 112 -19.45 -6.92 -10.00
CA ILE A 112 -19.86 -8.05 -9.17
C ILE A 112 -18.94 -8.16 -7.97
N PRO A 113 -19.47 -8.14 -6.73
CA PRO A 113 -18.63 -8.31 -5.55
C PRO A 113 -18.06 -9.73 -5.47
N ASP A 114 -16.95 -9.88 -4.75
CA ASP A 114 -16.36 -11.19 -4.47
C ASP A 114 -17.15 -11.95 -3.39
N ALA A 115 -16.73 -13.17 -3.09
CA ALA A 115 -17.41 -14.06 -2.12
C ALA A 115 -17.48 -13.46 -0.70
N ASN A 116 -16.66 -12.47 -0.40
CA ASN A 116 -16.63 -11.80 0.91
C ASN A 116 -17.44 -10.49 0.90
N GLY A 117 -18.15 -10.20 -0.19
CA GLY A 117 -18.97 -8.99 -0.35
C GLY A 117 -18.18 -7.73 -0.68
N GLY A 118 -16.85 -7.85 -0.88
CA GLY A 118 -15.99 -6.78 -1.34
C GLY A 118 -15.74 -6.87 -2.84
N PHE A 119 -14.82 -6.07 -3.34
CA PHE A 119 -14.49 -6.05 -4.77
C PHE A 119 -13.01 -6.32 -5.05
N LEU A 120 -12.18 -6.44 -4.02
CA LEU A 120 -10.74 -6.63 -4.21
C LEU A 120 -10.45 -7.96 -4.93
N GLY A 121 -11.13 -9.02 -4.51
CA GLY A 121 -10.98 -10.35 -5.13
C GLY A 121 -11.34 -10.31 -6.61
N THR A 122 -12.48 -9.72 -6.96
CA THR A 122 -12.95 -9.64 -8.35
C THR A 122 -11.99 -8.80 -9.21
N ARG A 123 -11.50 -7.67 -8.67
CA ARG A 123 -10.51 -6.84 -9.38
C ARG A 123 -9.22 -7.60 -9.66
N ILE A 124 -8.71 -8.33 -8.67
CA ILE A 124 -7.49 -9.15 -8.81
C ILE A 124 -7.70 -10.26 -9.84
N GLU A 125 -8.85 -10.93 -9.79
CA GLU A 125 -9.17 -12.01 -10.73
C GLU A 125 -9.21 -11.49 -12.17
N LEU A 126 -9.84 -10.34 -12.41
CA LEU A 126 -9.85 -9.73 -13.74
C LEU A 126 -8.43 -9.41 -14.23
N ILE A 127 -7.57 -8.90 -13.34
CA ILE A 127 -6.16 -8.63 -13.69
C ILE A 127 -5.44 -9.92 -14.07
N ARG A 128 -5.63 -10.99 -13.30
CA ARG A 128 -5.02 -12.29 -13.61
C ARG A 128 -5.45 -12.82 -14.98
N GLN A 129 -6.74 -12.68 -15.30
CA GLN A 129 -7.29 -13.07 -16.59
C GLN A 129 -6.66 -12.27 -17.74
N LYS A 130 -6.53 -10.94 -17.56
CA LYS A 130 -5.89 -10.07 -18.57
C LYS A 130 -4.43 -10.44 -18.79
N VAL A 131 -3.67 -10.63 -17.72
CA VAL A 131 -2.24 -11.01 -17.79
C VAL A 131 -2.08 -12.40 -18.43
N ALA A 132 -2.98 -13.33 -18.15
CA ALA A 132 -2.93 -14.68 -18.74
C ALA A 132 -3.29 -14.69 -20.25
N SER A 133 -4.20 -13.78 -20.67
CA SER A 133 -4.70 -13.76 -22.05
C SER A 133 -3.84 -12.92 -23.00
N ASP A 134 -3.07 -11.96 -22.49
CA ASP A 134 -2.27 -11.06 -23.33
C ASP A 134 -0.93 -10.77 -22.64
N PRO A 135 0.19 -11.26 -23.18
CA PRO A 135 1.52 -11.12 -22.57
C PRO A 135 2.04 -9.68 -22.52
N ARG A 136 1.36 -8.73 -23.12
CA ARG A 136 1.73 -7.31 -23.00
C ARG A 136 1.38 -6.76 -21.63
N TYR A 137 0.38 -7.34 -20.92
CA TYR A 137 -0.02 -6.86 -19.60
C TYR A 137 1.01 -7.26 -18.55
N VAL A 138 1.46 -6.27 -17.78
CA VAL A 138 2.37 -6.47 -16.66
C VAL A 138 1.70 -5.89 -15.40
N TRP A 139 1.43 -6.76 -14.42
CA TRP A 139 0.79 -6.37 -13.16
C TRP A 139 1.84 -5.86 -12.17
N LEU A 140 1.64 -4.64 -11.66
CA LEU A 140 2.54 -4.02 -10.67
C LEU A 140 2.41 -4.67 -9.28
N ASN A 141 1.20 -5.06 -8.90
CA ASN A 141 0.85 -5.80 -7.67
C ASN A 141 1.33 -5.13 -6.38
N GLN A 142 0.72 -3.99 -6.04
CA GLN A 142 1.09 -3.20 -4.86
C GLN A 142 1.00 -3.97 -3.53
N TYR A 143 0.21 -5.05 -3.48
CA TYR A 143 -0.04 -5.84 -2.27
C TYR A 143 1.04 -6.88 -1.99
N GLU A 144 1.82 -7.25 -3.01
CA GLU A 144 2.79 -8.34 -2.92
C GLU A 144 4.22 -7.90 -3.32
N ASN A 145 4.34 -6.87 -4.15
CA ASN A 145 5.63 -6.44 -4.68
C ASN A 145 6.48 -5.74 -3.60
N ALA A 146 7.63 -6.34 -3.28
CA ALA A 146 8.57 -5.82 -2.29
C ALA A 146 9.15 -4.44 -2.66
N ALA A 147 9.00 -3.99 -3.90
CA ALA A 147 9.39 -2.63 -4.30
C ALA A 147 8.57 -1.55 -3.57
N ASN A 148 7.32 -1.88 -3.18
CA ASN A 148 6.47 -0.96 -2.43
C ASN A 148 7.11 -0.60 -1.06
N PRO A 149 7.37 -1.53 -0.14
CA PRO A 149 8.04 -1.14 1.12
C PRO A 149 9.46 -0.60 0.89
N ARG A 150 10.23 -1.12 -0.08
CA ARG A 150 11.57 -0.59 -0.36
C ARG A 150 11.54 0.91 -0.75
N ALA A 151 10.52 1.35 -1.50
CA ALA A 151 10.37 2.76 -1.86
C ALA A 151 10.22 3.62 -0.60
N HIS A 152 9.36 3.22 0.33
CA HIS A 152 9.11 3.97 1.56
C HIS A 152 10.29 3.93 2.54
N ALA A 153 11.03 2.81 2.60
CA ALA A 153 12.25 2.73 3.41
C ALA A 153 13.30 3.75 2.95
N ARG A 154 13.45 3.89 1.61
CA ARG A 154 14.47 4.75 0.99
C ARG A 154 14.05 6.23 0.90
N THR A 155 12.78 6.54 1.06
CA THR A 155 12.26 7.91 0.94
C THR A 155 11.59 8.35 2.25
N THR A 156 10.35 7.96 2.50
CA THR A 156 9.53 8.37 3.65
C THR A 156 10.27 8.21 4.98
N ALA A 157 10.72 7.00 5.28
CA ALA A 157 11.37 6.70 6.56
C ALA A 157 12.74 7.37 6.68
N ARG A 158 13.54 7.31 5.59
CA ARG A 158 14.85 7.99 5.53
C ARG A 158 14.72 9.50 5.74
N SER A 159 13.72 10.12 5.10
CA SER A 159 13.47 11.56 5.24
C SER A 159 13.15 11.93 6.70
N ILE A 160 12.37 11.12 7.40
CA ILE A 160 12.06 11.34 8.81
C ILE A 160 13.35 11.30 9.65
N SER A 161 14.14 10.23 9.52
CA SER A 161 15.35 10.07 10.32
C SER A 161 16.40 11.13 10.00
N GLN A 162 16.50 11.57 8.74
CA GLN A 162 17.42 12.65 8.34
C GLN A 162 17.02 14.01 8.91
N HIS A 163 15.70 14.27 9.03
CA HIS A 163 15.21 15.56 9.52
C HIS A 163 15.40 15.72 11.03
N PHE A 164 15.06 14.65 11.80
CA PHE A 164 15.04 14.75 13.26
C PHE A 164 16.29 14.20 13.94
N GLY A 165 17.06 13.34 13.27
CA GLY A 165 18.18 12.61 13.89
C GLY A 165 17.68 11.52 14.84
N HIS A 166 16.81 11.87 15.80
CA HIS A 166 16.19 10.96 16.76
C HIS A 166 14.66 11.11 16.70
N VAL A 167 13.94 10.01 16.75
CA VAL A 167 12.47 9.97 16.77
C VAL A 167 12.02 8.89 17.75
N ASP A 168 11.17 9.24 18.67
CA ASP A 168 10.67 8.30 19.68
C ASP A 168 9.49 7.46 19.16
N TYR A 169 8.56 8.11 18.45
CA TYR A 169 7.35 7.46 17.94
C TYR A 169 7.09 7.84 16.50
N VAL A 170 6.78 6.84 15.66
CA VAL A 170 6.28 7.08 14.30
C VAL A 170 4.93 6.39 14.15
N PHE A 171 3.87 7.16 13.91
CA PHE A 171 2.52 6.67 13.67
C PHE A 171 2.30 6.50 12.18
N VAL A 172 2.02 5.27 11.75
CA VAL A 172 1.94 4.92 10.32
C VAL A 172 0.64 4.19 10.01
N GLY A 173 -0.15 4.75 9.12
CA GLY A 173 -1.39 4.13 8.66
C GLY A 173 -1.16 2.91 7.78
N ALA A 174 -1.98 1.87 7.94
CA ALA A 174 -1.88 0.60 7.24
C ALA A 174 -3.00 0.44 6.19
N GLY A 175 -2.64 0.60 4.91
CA GLY A 175 -3.45 0.17 3.77
C GLY A 175 -2.82 -1.10 3.18
N THR A 176 -2.12 -1.00 2.04
CA THR A 176 -1.34 -2.14 1.50
C THR A 176 -0.18 -2.57 2.40
N THR A 177 0.04 -1.85 3.48
CA THR A 177 1.14 -1.95 4.43
C THR A 177 2.53 -1.55 3.89
N GLY A 178 2.64 -1.15 2.63
CA GLY A 178 3.94 -0.78 2.04
C GLY A 178 4.66 0.30 2.82
N THR A 179 3.97 1.38 3.21
CA THR A 179 4.55 2.47 4.00
C THR A 179 4.99 1.97 5.39
N LEU A 180 4.11 1.22 6.06
CA LEU A 180 4.39 0.66 7.38
C LEU A 180 5.62 -0.25 7.35
N MET A 181 5.65 -1.21 6.42
CA MET A 181 6.78 -2.13 6.27
C MET A 181 8.08 -1.39 5.92
N GLY A 182 7.98 -0.35 5.08
CA GLY A 182 9.14 0.49 4.73
C GLY A 182 9.70 1.24 5.94
N CYS A 183 8.82 1.80 6.76
CA CYS A 183 9.23 2.45 8.01
C CYS A 183 9.89 1.43 8.96
N ILE A 184 9.28 0.28 9.17
CA ILE A 184 9.85 -0.77 10.02
C ILE A 184 11.24 -1.17 9.52
N GLN A 185 11.39 -1.49 8.23
CA GLN A 185 12.69 -1.88 7.64
C GLN A 185 13.78 -0.84 7.90
N HIS A 186 13.45 0.44 7.74
CA HIS A 186 14.41 1.52 7.93
C HIS A 186 14.76 1.72 9.41
N PHE A 187 13.74 1.86 10.26
CA PHE A 187 13.94 2.20 11.67
C PHE A 187 14.58 1.05 12.45
N GLN A 188 14.19 -0.20 12.21
CA GLN A 188 14.86 -1.35 12.84
C GLN A 188 16.36 -1.39 12.54
N ARG A 189 16.75 -1.00 11.32
CA ARG A 189 18.17 -1.04 10.90
C ARG A 189 18.98 0.14 11.43
N HIS A 190 18.39 1.33 11.44
CA HIS A 190 19.15 2.58 11.66
C HIS A 190 18.83 3.28 12.97
N HIS A 191 17.64 3.06 13.54
CA HIS A 191 17.15 3.71 14.76
C HIS A 191 16.27 2.72 15.55
N PRO A 192 16.85 1.64 16.10
CA PRO A 192 16.08 0.53 16.68
C PRO A 192 15.28 0.91 17.93
N THR A 193 15.53 2.05 18.54
CA THR A 193 14.78 2.55 19.69
C THR A 193 13.48 3.24 19.30
N THR A 194 13.28 3.58 18.02
CA THR A 194 12.05 4.22 17.55
C THR A 194 10.87 3.25 17.63
N ARG A 195 9.80 3.68 18.28
CA ARG A 195 8.57 2.89 18.45
C ARG A 195 7.64 3.14 17.25
N ILE A 196 7.43 2.11 16.43
CA ILE A 196 6.52 2.18 15.29
C ILE A 196 5.12 1.80 15.74
N ILE A 197 4.20 2.76 15.68
CA ILE A 197 2.78 2.54 16.01
C ILE A 197 2.02 2.35 14.71
N ALA A 198 1.55 1.13 14.49
CA ALA A 198 0.69 0.83 13.35
C ALA A 198 -0.70 1.37 13.63
N VAL A 199 -1.31 2.03 12.63
CA VAL A 199 -2.65 2.60 12.76
C VAL A 199 -3.52 2.00 11.65
N ASP A 200 -4.70 1.46 12.02
CA ASP A 200 -5.61 0.92 11.03
C ASP A 200 -7.06 1.27 11.41
N SER A 201 -7.97 1.05 10.48
CA SER A 201 -9.40 1.29 10.69
C SER A 201 -10.08 0.04 11.25
N VAL A 202 -10.96 0.23 12.21
CA VAL A 202 -11.83 -0.85 12.71
C VAL A 202 -12.56 -1.48 11.50
N GLY A 203 -12.56 -2.81 11.45
CA GLY A 203 -13.12 -3.57 10.34
C GLY A 203 -12.10 -4.01 9.29
N SER A 204 -10.84 -3.57 9.42
CA SER A 204 -9.73 -4.09 8.62
C SER A 204 -9.30 -5.46 9.13
N VAL A 205 -8.88 -6.36 8.22
CA VAL A 205 -8.37 -7.69 8.60
C VAL A 205 -6.86 -7.81 8.55
N THR A 206 -6.15 -6.72 8.31
CA THR A 206 -4.68 -6.71 8.18
C THR A 206 -3.99 -7.32 9.41
N PHE A 207 -4.53 -7.03 10.60
CA PHE A 207 -3.94 -7.41 11.89
C PHE A 207 -4.73 -8.55 12.58
N ASP A 208 -5.39 -9.38 11.79
CA ASP A 208 -6.22 -10.49 12.28
C ASP A 208 -7.40 -10.01 13.15
N THR A 209 -7.86 -8.79 12.91
CA THR A 209 -9.01 -8.17 13.57
C THR A 209 -10.31 -8.52 12.84
N PRO A 210 -11.46 -8.49 13.52
CA PRO A 210 -12.75 -8.83 12.90
C PRO A 210 -13.09 -7.92 11.70
N ALA A 211 -13.51 -8.53 10.61
CA ALA A 211 -13.95 -7.82 9.42
C ALA A 211 -15.27 -7.08 9.66
N SER A 212 -15.35 -5.84 9.22
CA SER A 212 -16.64 -5.14 9.11
C SER A 212 -16.61 -4.17 7.93
N ARG A 213 -17.78 -3.65 7.58
CA ARG A 213 -17.92 -2.72 6.46
C ARG A 213 -17.19 -1.41 6.79
N ARG A 214 -16.44 -0.92 5.82
CA ARG A 214 -15.73 0.36 5.91
C ARG A 214 -16.13 1.24 4.72
N PHE A 215 -16.19 2.55 4.96
CA PHE A 215 -16.62 3.55 3.99
C PHE A 215 -15.49 4.49 3.58
N ILE A 216 -14.41 4.57 4.39
CA ILE A 216 -13.33 5.54 4.18
C ILE A 216 -12.15 4.81 3.49
N PRO A 217 -11.74 5.27 2.29
CA PRO A 217 -10.61 4.64 1.62
C PRO A 217 -9.26 5.09 2.22
N GLY A 218 -8.22 4.34 1.87
CA GLY A 218 -6.83 4.70 2.22
C GLY A 218 -6.20 3.78 3.24
N LEU A 219 -6.91 3.44 4.31
CA LEU A 219 -6.47 2.47 5.31
C LEU A 219 -7.40 1.26 5.33
N GLY A 220 -6.91 0.18 5.90
CA GLY A 220 -7.66 -1.06 6.05
C GLY A 220 -7.76 -1.89 4.78
N THR A 221 -7.80 -3.19 4.96
CA THR A 221 -7.96 -4.15 3.86
C THR A 221 -8.99 -5.21 4.22
N SER A 222 -9.59 -5.83 3.19
CA SER A 222 -10.49 -6.98 3.32
C SER A 222 -9.77 -8.31 3.13
N GLN A 223 -8.45 -8.25 2.82
CA GLN A 223 -7.55 -9.40 2.75
C GLN A 223 -6.18 -8.97 3.26
N ARG A 224 -5.55 -9.79 4.09
CA ARG A 224 -4.22 -9.48 4.63
C ARG A 224 -3.20 -9.38 3.48
N PRO A 225 -2.50 -8.25 3.35
CA PRO A 225 -1.53 -8.09 2.26
C PRO A 225 -0.35 -9.07 2.41
N PRO A 226 0.06 -9.77 1.33
CA PRO A 226 1.21 -10.70 1.41
C PRO A 226 2.53 -10.05 1.87
N ILE A 227 2.73 -8.75 1.62
CA ILE A 227 3.95 -8.06 2.08
C ILE A 227 3.93 -7.76 3.59
N PHE A 228 2.80 -7.95 4.27
CA PHE A 228 2.67 -7.60 5.69
C PHE A 228 3.41 -8.58 6.59
N ASN A 229 4.19 -8.04 7.52
CA ASN A 229 4.80 -8.76 8.63
C ASN A 229 4.62 -7.92 9.90
N ALA A 230 4.19 -8.54 10.99
CA ALA A 230 3.97 -7.83 12.25
C ALA A 230 5.26 -7.53 13.02
N ASP A 231 6.38 -8.15 12.64
CA ASP A 231 7.66 -7.97 13.34
C ASP A 231 8.13 -6.52 13.26
N GLY A 232 8.46 -5.94 14.40
CA GLY A 232 8.92 -4.55 14.49
C GLY A 232 7.83 -3.52 14.74
N ILE A 233 6.58 -3.96 14.84
CA ILE A 233 5.48 -3.10 15.28
C ILE A 233 5.51 -3.04 16.81
N HIS A 234 5.65 -1.83 17.35
CA HIS A 234 5.63 -1.64 18.80
C HIS A 234 4.21 -1.80 19.36
N ALA A 235 3.23 -1.24 18.66
CA ALA A 235 1.82 -1.33 19.05
C ALA A 235 0.91 -1.08 17.87
N LEU A 236 -0.35 -1.50 18.01
CA LEU A 236 -1.43 -1.28 17.03
C LEU A 236 -2.51 -0.40 17.66
N GLU A 237 -2.96 0.60 16.92
CA GLU A 237 -4.13 1.40 17.27
C GLU A 237 -5.20 1.25 16.19
N MET A 238 -6.36 0.71 16.59
CA MET A 238 -7.52 0.53 15.71
C MET A 238 -8.50 1.68 15.92
N VAL A 239 -8.70 2.48 14.87
CA VAL A 239 -9.50 3.71 14.96
C VAL A 239 -10.87 3.51 14.29
N PRO A 240 -11.98 3.78 15.00
CA PRO A 240 -13.32 3.79 14.38
C PRO A 240 -13.41 4.86 13.29
N GLU A 241 -14.13 4.55 12.20
CA GLU A 241 -14.28 5.51 11.10
C GLU A 241 -15.03 6.80 11.54
N SER A 242 -15.92 6.71 12.54
CA SER A 242 -16.56 7.90 13.14
C SER A 242 -15.53 8.86 13.73
N HIS A 243 -14.50 8.34 14.41
CA HIS A 243 -13.39 9.15 14.94
C HIS A 243 -12.56 9.78 13.82
N THR A 244 -12.37 9.05 12.71
CA THR A 244 -11.70 9.58 11.53
C THR A 244 -12.46 10.79 10.95
N VAL A 245 -13.78 10.66 10.78
CA VAL A 245 -14.64 11.74 10.27
C VAL A 245 -14.59 12.95 11.20
N ALA A 246 -14.77 12.72 12.49
CA ALA A 246 -14.74 13.80 13.50
C ALA A 246 -13.38 14.52 13.46
N MET A 247 -12.28 13.76 13.44
CA MET A 247 -10.92 14.35 13.41
C MET A 247 -10.68 15.15 12.13
N CYS A 248 -11.15 14.67 10.94
CA CYS A 248 -11.09 15.45 9.70
C CYS A 248 -11.70 16.86 9.90
N ARG A 249 -12.89 16.90 10.49
CA ARG A 249 -13.65 18.14 10.68
C ARG A 249 -13.04 19.04 11.77
N ILE A 250 -12.55 18.44 12.85
CA ILE A 250 -11.84 19.16 13.91
C ILE A 250 -10.58 19.84 13.33
N LEU A 251 -9.78 19.11 12.55
CA LEU A 251 -8.57 19.65 11.93
C LEU A 251 -8.89 20.79 10.96
N ALA A 252 -9.92 20.63 10.12
CA ALA A 252 -10.31 21.66 9.17
C ALA A 252 -10.75 22.94 9.90
N ARG A 253 -11.59 22.80 10.93
CA ARG A 253 -12.19 23.96 11.65
C ARG A 253 -11.21 24.63 12.62
N SER A 254 -10.36 23.85 13.30
CA SER A 254 -9.51 24.40 14.37
C SER A 254 -8.07 24.68 13.93
N LYS A 255 -7.60 24.04 12.85
CA LYS A 255 -6.21 24.16 12.37
C LYS A 255 -6.09 24.62 10.91
N GLY A 256 -7.20 24.75 10.19
CA GLY A 256 -7.17 25.02 8.75
C GLY A 256 -6.59 23.90 7.92
N LEU A 257 -6.53 22.68 8.48
CA LEU A 257 -5.94 21.52 7.81
C LEU A 257 -7.04 20.65 7.19
N LEU A 258 -7.22 20.80 5.89
CA LEU A 258 -8.15 19.95 5.12
C LEU A 258 -7.39 18.70 4.67
N VAL A 259 -7.55 17.59 5.38
CA VAL A 259 -6.76 16.37 5.17
C VAL A 259 -7.61 15.19 4.72
N GLY A 260 -6.98 14.19 4.10
CA GLY A 260 -7.65 12.93 3.77
C GLY A 260 -7.92 12.07 5.00
N GLY A 261 -8.84 11.11 4.86
CA GLY A 261 -9.25 10.24 5.97
C GLY A 261 -8.07 9.52 6.62
N SER A 262 -7.14 9.00 5.83
CA SER A 262 -5.97 8.30 6.37
C SER A 262 -5.10 9.17 7.28
N THR A 263 -4.98 10.47 6.97
CA THR A 263 -4.28 11.43 7.84
C THR A 263 -5.04 11.60 9.16
N ALA A 264 -6.35 11.82 9.07
CA ALA A 264 -7.17 12.02 10.26
C ALA A 264 -7.19 10.77 11.16
N THR A 265 -7.22 9.57 10.56
CA THR A 265 -7.12 8.31 11.31
C THR A 265 -5.81 8.25 12.11
N VAL A 266 -4.69 8.60 11.46
CA VAL A 266 -3.38 8.60 12.13
C VAL A 266 -3.34 9.65 13.25
N ILE A 267 -3.90 10.84 13.03
CA ILE A 267 -3.92 11.89 14.07
C ILE A 267 -4.86 11.49 15.23
N ALA A 268 -5.99 10.84 14.94
CA ALA A 268 -6.87 10.31 16.00
C ALA A 268 -6.12 9.27 16.86
N ALA A 269 -5.28 8.44 16.25
CA ALA A 269 -4.43 7.50 16.98
C ALA A 269 -3.39 8.22 17.86
N VAL A 270 -2.76 9.29 17.39
CA VAL A 270 -1.86 10.12 18.21
C VAL A 270 -2.62 10.68 19.42
N HIS A 271 -3.83 11.20 19.18
CA HIS A 271 -4.69 11.73 20.26
C HIS A 271 -5.04 10.64 21.28
N ALA A 272 -5.38 9.44 20.82
CA ALA A 272 -5.68 8.30 21.72
C ALA A 272 -4.46 7.91 22.57
N TRP A 273 -3.26 8.14 22.04
CA TRP A 273 -1.99 7.81 22.69
C TRP A 273 -1.43 8.92 23.60
N ARG A 274 -2.07 10.08 23.70
CA ARG A 274 -1.54 11.29 24.34
C ARG A 274 -1.01 11.05 25.77
N GLU A 275 -1.64 10.15 26.51
CA GLU A 275 -1.22 9.83 27.89
C GLU A 275 -0.11 8.77 27.96
N ARG A 276 0.14 8.06 26.84
CA ARG A 276 1.19 7.05 26.71
C ARG A 276 2.48 7.62 26.11
N ILE A 277 2.37 8.77 25.44
CA ILE A 277 3.52 9.46 24.86
C ILE A 277 4.29 10.15 25.98
N GLU A 278 5.56 9.78 26.13
CA GLU A 278 6.42 10.34 27.17
C GLU A 278 6.65 11.85 26.93
N PRO A 279 6.57 12.69 27.96
CA PRO A 279 6.82 14.13 27.78
C PRO A 279 8.19 14.41 27.15
N GLY A 280 8.21 15.31 26.19
CA GLY A 280 9.44 15.68 25.47
C GLY A 280 9.78 14.78 24.29
N SER A 281 8.99 13.73 24.04
CA SER A 281 9.22 12.82 22.90
C SER A 281 9.07 13.52 21.54
N VAL A 282 9.90 13.10 20.60
CA VAL A 282 9.75 13.46 19.18
C VAL A 282 8.77 12.46 18.55
N VAL A 283 7.58 12.94 18.24
CA VAL A 283 6.49 12.16 17.67
C VAL A 283 6.27 12.58 16.20
N VAL A 284 6.27 11.61 15.28
CA VAL A 284 5.98 11.87 13.86
C VAL A 284 4.76 11.09 13.44
N ALA A 285 3.82 11.76 12.78
CA ALA A 285 2.60 11.17 12.20
C ALA A 285 2.62 11.36 10.68
N LEU A 286 2.18 10.38 9.92
CA LEU A 286 2.18 10.48 8.45
C LEU A 286 0.87 11.07 7.93
N SER A 287 0.98 12.03 7.02
CA SER A 287 -0.13 12.64 6.28
C SER A 287 -0.04 12.23 4.80
N PRO A 288 -0.76 11.16 4.40
CA PRO A 288 -0.64 10.64 3.04
C PRO A 288 -1.21 11.53 1.94
N ASP A 289 -2.30 12.28 2.19
CA ASP A 289 -2.96 13.11 1.17
C ASP A 289 -3.77 14.23 1.79
N TRP A 290 -4.18 15.19 0.93
CA TRP A 290 -5.07 16.30 1.28
C TRP A 290 -6.55 15.91 1.19
N GLY A 291 -7.41 16.77 1.70
CA GLY A 291 -8.86 16.54 1.83
C GLY A 291 -9.71 16.88 0.62
N GLU A 292 -9.17 17.57 -0.40
CA GLU A 292 -9.96 18.01 -1.56
C GLU A 292 -10.67 16.86 -2.30
N ARG A 293 -10.07 15.67 -2.26
CA ARG A 293 -10.66 14.48 -2.91
C ARG A 293 -11.84 13.89 -2.15
N TYR A 294 -12.13 14.43 -0.95
CA TYR A 294 -13.12 13.88 -0.01
C TYR A 294 -14.21 14.88 0.37
N LEU A 295 -14.33 15.99 -0.41
CA LEU A 295 -15.33 17.03 -0.16
C LEU A 295 -16.76 16.47 -0.29
N ASP A 296 -16.98 15.55 -1.22
CA ASP A 296 -18.28 14.91 -1.45
C ASP A 296 -18.55 13.73 -0.49
N THR A 297 -17.68 13.51 0.51
CA THR A 297 -17.77 12.41 1.47
C THR A 297 -17.50 12.88 2.90
N LEU A 298 -16.25 12.81 3.37
CA LEU A 298 -15.86 13.11 4.76
C LEU A 298 -16.26 14.52 5.21
N TYR A 299 -16.36 15.46 4.27
CA TYR A 299 -16.70 16.87 4.53
C TYR A 299 -18.13 17.21 4.15
N ASP A 300 -18.88 16.28 3.57
CA ASP A 300 -20.30 16.43 3.25
C ASP A 300 -21.15 15.92 4.42
N ASP A 301 -21.99 16.79 4.97
CA ASP A 301 -22.80 16.48 6.16
C ASP A 301 -23.82 15.36 5.87
N GLN A 302 -24.45 15.40 4.69
CA GLN A 302 -25.45 14.39 4.32
C GLN A 302 -24.82 13.00 4.19
N TRP A 303 -23.66 12.91 3.55
CA TRP A 303 -22.90 11.65 3.42
C TRP A 303 -22.52 11.09 4.79
N VAL A 304 -22.06 11.96 5.70
CA VAL A 304 -21.66 11.57 7.06
C VAL A 304 -22.87 11.06 7.85
N GLU A 305 -23.96 11.84 7.85
CA GLU A 305 -25.17 11.50 8.60
C GLU A 305 -25.75 10.14 8.17
N GLN A 306 -25.75 9.87 6.86
CA GLN A 306 -26.27 8.60 6.31
C GLN A 306 -25.43 7.37 6.71
N ARG A 307 -24.14 7.52 6.99
CA ARG A 307 -23.22 6.41 7.23
C ARG A 307 -22.80 6.23 8.68
N PHE A 308 -22.73 7.31 9.41
CA PHE A 308 -22.16 7.31 10.75
C PHE A 308 -23.09 7.89 11.82
N GLY A 309 -24.21 8.49 11.39
CA GLY A 309 -25.13 9.17 12.30
C GLY A 309 -24.82 10.65 12.46
N ARG A 310 -25.84 11.41 12.84
CA ARG A 310 -25.75 12.88 12.96
C ARG A 310 -24.83 13.32 14.10
N GLU A 311 -24.71 12.48 15.13
CA GLU A 311 -23.88 12.74 16.32
C GLU A 311 -22.41 12.97 15.96
N VAL A 312 -21.91 12.29 14.91
CA VAL A 312 -20.52 12.42 14.47
C VAL A 312 -20.19 13.85 14.03
N LEU A 313 -21.18 14.59 13.50
CA LEU A 313 -21.00 15.99 13.05
C LEU A 313 -20.67 16.94 14.19
N SER A 314 -21.04 16.59 15.43
CA SER A 314 -20.82 17.42 16.63
C SER A 314 -19.75 16.87 17.57
N MET A 315 -19.12 15.74 17.24
CA MET A 315 -18.06 15.14 18.08
C MET A 315 -16.88 16.11 18.26
N THR A 316 -16.37 16.13 19.48
CA THR A 316 -15.22 16.93 19.91
C THR A 316 -14.01 16.03 20.21
N LEU A 317 -12.87 16.60 20.56
CA LEU A 317 -11.69 15.83 20.98
C LEU A 317 -11.97 14.97 22.23
N ALA A 318 -12.82 15.47 23.12
CA ALA A 318 -13.17 14.71 24.34
C ALA A 318 -13.89 13.40 24.00
N ASP A 319 -14.73 13.44 22.97
CA ASP A 319 -15.49 12.24 22.53
C ASP A 319 -14.60 11.19 21.88
N LEU A 320 -13.45 11.59 21.32
CA LEU A 320 -12.48 10.67 20.71
C LEU A 320 -11.64 9.91 21.76
N SER A 321 -11.73 10.33 23.02
CA SER A 321 -10.97 9.70 24.10
C SER A 321 -11.69 8.49 24.73
N SER A 322 -12.95 8.26 24.38
CA SER A 322 -13.83 7.29 25.04
C SER A 322 -13.94 5.94 24.32
N SER A 323 -13.05 5.60 23.40
CA SER A 323 -13.07 4.26 22.80
C SER A 323 -12.69 3.22 23.86
N GLU A 324 -13.65 2.36 24.21
CA GLU A 324 -13.42 1.24 25.11
C GLU A 324 -12.29 0.35 24.57
N ALA A 325 -11.31 0.17 25.43
CA ALA A 325 -10.28 -0.87 25.35
C ALA A 325 -9.51 -0.99 24.03
N ALA A 326 -8.41 -0.26 23.96
CA ALA A 326 -7.27 -0.80 23.24
C ALA A 326 -7.00 -2.20 23.82
N THR A 327 -7.39 -3.24 23.13
CA THR A 327 -6.94 -4.58 23.46
C THR A 327 -5.41 -4.55 23.34
N SER A 328 -4.73 -4.59 24.47
CA SER A 328 -3.30 -4.88 24.46
C SER A 328 -3.11 -6.11 23.58
N PRO A 329 -2.23 -6.09 22.59
CA PRO A 329 -1.94 -7.32 21.88
C PRO A 329 -1.43 -8.29 22.93
N GLY A 330 -2.28 -9.25 23.30
CA GLY A 330 -1.85 -10.37 24.09
C GLY A 330 -0.60 -10.90 23.41
N SER A 331 0.45 -11.11 24.21
CA SER A 331 1.72 -11.62 23.75
C SER A 331 1.51 -12.61 22.58
N VAL A 332 1.96 -12.21 21.40
CA VAL A 332 2.02 -13.15 20.28
C VAL A 332 2.90 -14.29 20.77
N LYS A 333 2.26 -15.40 21.12
CA LYS A 333 3.00 -16.60 21.51
C LYS A 333 3.83 -17.01 20.31
N THR A 334 5.12 -16.77 20.38
CA THR A 334 6.06 -17.42 19.48
C THR A 334 5.83 -18.93 19.61
N PRO A 335 5.66 -19.68 18.53
CA PRO A 335 5.57 -21.10 18.64
C PRO A 335 6.89 -21.63 19.20
N SER A 336 6.86 -22.09 20.43
CA SER A 336 8.01 -22.75 21.03
C SER A 336 8.31 -24.02 20.22
N ARG A 337 9.55 -24.14 19.78
CA ARG A 337 10.07 -25.37 19.17
C ARG A 337 9.83 -26.56 20.11
N ALA A 338 9.16 -27.50 19.55
CA ALA A 338 9.08 -28.93 19.84
C ALA A 338 9.66 -29.46 21.14
N SER A 339 8.85 -30.18 21.88
CA SER A 339 9.34 -31.34 22.59
C SER A 339 8.30 -32.47 22.53
N SER A 340 8.80 -33.62 22.11
CA SER A 340 8.33 -34.99 22.39
C SER A 340 6.96 -35.41 21.87
N LEU A 341 7.03 -36.31 20.91
CA LEU A 341 6.00 -37.29 20.53
C LEU A 341 5.68 -38.23 21.69
N PRO A 342 4.40 -38.57 21.91
CA PRO A 342 4.08 -39.78 22.66
C PRO A 342 3.95 -40.97 21.73
N GLN A 343 4.56 -42.06 22.16
CA GLN A 343 4.47 -43.38 21.50
C GLN A 343 3.15 -44.08 21.85
N ASN A 344 2.69 -44.81 20.82
CA ASN A 344 1.85 -46.02 20.86
C ASN A 344 0.34 -45.91 21.20
N ARG A 345 -0.45 -46.24 20.18
CA ARG A 345 -1.16 -47.53 20.18
C ARG A 345 -1.68 -47.87 18.78
N CYS A 346 -1.33 -49.09 18.33
CA CYS A 346 -1.85 -49.75 17.14
C CYS A 346 -3.32 -50.10 17.29
N VAL A 347 -4.11 -49.84 16.24
CA VAL A 347 -5.24 -50.74 15.90
C VAL A 347 -5.29 -50.83 14.37
N ASN A 348 -5.20 -52.10 13.91
CA ASN A 348 -5.39 -52.50 12.51
C ASN A 348 -6.79 -52.11 12.01
N VAL A 349 -6.90 -51.79 10.72
CA VAL A 349 -7.80 -52.51 9.81
C VAL A 349 -7.76 -51.91 8.37
N VAL A 350 -7.56 -52.85 7.43
CA VAL A 350 -8.02 -52.93 6.03
C VAL A 350 -7.20 -52.22 4.92
N ARG A 351 -6.63 -53.10 4.10
CA ARG A 351 -6.01 -52.88 2.78
C ARG A 351 -7.02 -52.31 1.75
N ALA A 352 -6.56 -51.35 0.98
CA ALA A 352 -7.05 -51.17 -0.39
C ALA A 352 -5.88 -50.67 -1.26
N HIS A 353 -5.87 -51.22 -2.45
CA HIS A 353 -4.79 -51.18 -3.43
C HIS A 353 -4.29 -49.78 -3.81
N ALA A 354 -2.98 -49.57 -3.83
CA ALA A 354 -2.31 -48.44 -4.44
C ALA A 354 -1.68 -48.84 -5.75
N THR A 355 -2.01 -48.17 -6.82
CA THR A 355 -1.30 -48.20 -8.10
C THR A 355 -0.28 -47.05 -8.15
N PRO A 356 0.94 -47.22 -8.64
CA PRO A 356 1.90 -46.12 -8.66
C PRO A 356 1.72 -45.26 -9.91
N CYS A 357 1.48 -43.99 -9.69
CA CYS A 357 1.51 -42.98 -10.74
C CYS A 357 2.73 -42.05 -10.49
N GLY A 358 3.81 -42.35 -11.15
CA GLY A 358 5.04 -41.58 -10.96
C GLY A 358 5.96 -41.58 -12.17
N SER A 359 5.51 -41.14 -13.35
CA SER A 359 6.41 -41.04 -14.50
C SER A 359 6.08 -39.96 -15.53
N GLU A 360 4.94 -39.31 -15.47
CA GLU A 360 4.57 -38.31 -16.48
C GLU A 360 5.00 -36.88 -16.12
N LEU A 361 4.89 -36.48 -14.87
CA LEU A 361 5.28 -35.13 -14.42
C LEU A 361 6.79 -34.85 -14.51
N ALA A 362 7.61 -35.90 -14.38
CA ALA A 362 9.07 -35.74 -14.50
C ALA A 362 9.53 -35.53 -15.95
N ARG A 363 8.76 -35.99 -16.94
CA ARG A 363 9.08 -35.82 -18.37
C ARG A 363 8.66 -34.44 -18.89
N GLU A 364 7.62 -33.90 -18.39
CA GLU A 364 7.19 -32.54 -18.76
C GLU A 364 8.12 -31.44 -18.27
N UNK A 365 8.67 -31.64 -17.29
CA UNK A 365 9.59 -30.72 -16.74
C UNK A 365 10.88 -30.67 -17.45
N UNK A 366 11.13 -31.56 -17.91
CA UNK A 366 12.29 -31.62 -18.67
C UNK A 366 12.13 -31.00 -20.03
N UNK A 367 11.19 -31.19 -20.29
CA UNK A 367 10.93 -30.61 -21.54
C UNK A 367 10.85 -29.12 -21.52
N UNK A 368 10.49 -28.81 -20.60
CA UNK A 368 10.40 -27.43 -20.41
C UNK A 368 11.74 -26.80 -20.25
N LYS A 369 12.45 -27.30 -19.59
CA LYS A 369 13.84 -26.79 -19.43
C LYS A 369 14.61 -26.79 -20.75
N SER A 370 14.45 -27.79 -21.53
CA SER A 370 15.14 -27.87 -22.82
C SER A 370 14.65 -26.83 -23.86
N ALA A 371 13.35 -26.55 -23.87
CA ALA A 371 12.78 -25.53 -24.77
C ALA A 371 13.25 -24.12 -24.40
N VAL A 372 13.29 -23.79 -23.11
CA VAL A 372 13.75 -22.48 -22.60
C VAL A 372 15.24 -22.27 -22.92
N GLN A 373 16.03 -23.31 -22.80
CA GLN A 373 17.47 -23.24 -23.11
C GLN A 373 17.74 -23.06 -24.60
N SER A 374 16.94 -23.71 -25.46
CA SER A 374 17.03 -23.54 -26.92
C SER A 374 16.63 -22.13 -27.36
N GLN A 375 15.64 -21.55 -26.70
CA GLN A 375 15.18 -20.18 -26.99
C GLN A 375 16.21 -19.12 -26.58
N ARG A 376 16.89 -19.32 -25.45
CA ARG A 376 18.00 -18.45 -24.99
C ARG A 376 19.17 -18.44 -25.99
N LEU A 377 19.52 -19.59 -26.53
CA LEU A 377 20.61 -19.69 -27.52
C LEU A 377 20.25 -19.01 -28.84
N ARG A 378 18.99 -19.06 -29.27
CA ARG A 378 18.54 -18.38 -30.50
C ARG A 378 18.53 -16.86 -30.36
N VAL A 379 18.18 -16.34 -29.19
CA VAL A 379 18.22 -14.89 -28.89
C VAL A 379 19.68 -14.40 -28.87
N GLN A 380 20.59 -15.13 -28.23
CA GLN A 380 22.01 -14.75 -28.22
C GLN A 380 22.64 -14.80 -29.62
N ALA A 381 22.25 -15.72 -30.48
CA ALA A 381 22.73 -15.80 -31.85
C ALA A 381 22.22 -14.63 -32.71
N ARG A 382 20.99 -14.16 -32.48
CA ARG A 382 20.45 -12.96 -33.17
C ARG A 382 21.16 -11.69 -32.73
N LEU A 383 21.44 -11.53 -31.44
CA LEU A 383 22.15 -10.36 -30.90
C LEU A 383 23.60 -10.26 -31.39
N ARG A 384 24.25 -11.39 -31.69
CA ARG A 384 25.60 -11.39 -32.25
C ARG A 384 25.63 -10.99 -33.74
N ARG A 385 24.55 -11.25 -34.52
CA ARG A 385 24.47 -10.88 -35.92
C ARG A 385 24.18 -9.40 -36.16
N SER A 386 23.59 -8.68 -35.17
CA SER A 386 23.28 -7.24 -35.32
C SER A 386 24.44 -6.32 -34.96
N ARG A 387 25.62 -6.87 -34.56
CA ARG A 387 26.77 -6.06 -34.15
C ARG A 387 27.84 -5.88 -35.25
N VAL A 388 27.57 -6.24 -36.49
CA VAL A 388 28.54 -6.07 -37.59
C VAL A 388 27.95 -5.23 -38.70
N GLN A 389 28.02 -3.91 -38.58
CA GLN A 389 28.24 -2.97 -39.68
C GLN A 389 28.57 -1.56 -39.16
N PRO A 390 29.76 -1.01 -39.40
CA PRO A 390 30.00 0.42 -39.20
C PRO A 390 29.54 1.18 -40.43
N SER A 391 28.60 2.10 -40.28
CA SER A 391 28.21 3.06 -41.31
C SER A 391 29.18 4.24 -41.27
N GLY A 392 29.96 4.42 -42.35
CA GLY A 392 30.80 5.61 -42.53
C GLY A 392 29.97 6.82 -42.90
N TRP A 393 30.27 7.95 -42.32
CA TRP A 393 29.75 9.27 -42.70
C TRP A 393 30.63 9.90 -43.76
N PRO A 394 30.08 10.58 -44.78
CA PRO A 394 30.91 11.36 -45.69
C PRO A 394 31.30 12.71 -45.12
N PRO A 395 32.46 13.29 -45.52
CA PRO A 395 32.89 14.56 -45.00
C PRO A 395 32.12 15.73 -45.57
N SER A 396 31.84 16.70 -44.70
CA SER A 396 31.18 17.95 -45.05
C SER A 396 32.15 18.86 -45.83
N GLY A 397 31.73 19.33 -46.96
CA GLY A 397 32.29 20.47 -47.66
C GLY A 397 31.51 21.75 -47.31
#